data_08cb5daa454cda841c428c5f44a388af
#
_entry.id   08cb5daa454cda841c428c5f44a388af
#
_cell.length_a   1.000
_cell.length_b   1.000
_cell.length_c   1.000
_cell.angle_alpha   90.00
_cell.angle_beta   90.00
_cell.angle_gamma   90.00
#
_symmetry.space_group_name_H-M   'P 1'
#
loop_
_entity.id
_entity.type
_entity.pdbx_description
1 polymer ?
#
loop_
_entity_poly.entity_id
_entity_poly.type
_entity_poly.pdbx_seq_one_letter_code
_entity_poly.pdbx_strand_id
1 'polypeptide(L)'
;LNPVRLADTRAGWVAADGLYEGTGPVSGGQFVQVPVAGRGGVPADATAVVANVTIADPVAGGYATVYPCGTVPFTSSVNYSTGENVANELFATLSPTGTICVYTSATANVIVDVAGSF
;
A
#
# COMPACT_ATOMS: atom_id res chain seq x y z
N LEU A 1 7.56 -2.86 17.02
CA LEU A 1 7.46 -3.84 15.93
C LEU A 1 8.37 -3.43 14.77
N ASN A 2 9.23 -4.32 14.32
CA ASN A 2 10.02 -4.06 13.13
C ASN A 2 9.09 -4.03 11.92
N PRO A 3 9.28 -3.12 10.99
CA PRO A 3 8.46 -3.08 9.77
C PRO A 3 8.52 -4.39 9.00
N VAL A 4 7.38 -4.83 8.51
CA VAL A 4 7.23 -6.05 7.73
C VAL A 4 6.63 -5.70 6.39
N ARG A 5 7.27 -6.13 5.31
CA ARG A 5 6.77 -5.89 3.96
C ARG A 5 5.63 -6.82 3.62
N LEU A 6 4.46 -6.27 3.35
CA LEU A 6 3.26 -7.02 2.98
C LEU A 6 2.93 -6.95 1.49
N ALA A 7 3.45 -5.96 0.77
CA ALA A 7 3.27 -5.85 -0.68
C ALA A 7 4.41 -5.07 -1.32
N ASP A 8 4.80 -5.49 -2.50
CA ASP A 8 5.79 -4.79 -3.33
C ASP A 8 5.54 -5.16 -4.78
N THR A 9 4.96 -4.26 -5.56
CA THR A 9 4.62 -4.54 -6.95
C THR A 9 5.82 -4.55 -7.89
N ARG A 10 6.97 -4.04 -7.47
CA ARG A 10 8.17 -3.97 -8.31
C ARG A 10 8.66 -5.36 -8.69
N ALA A 11 9.05 -5.53 -9.94
CA ALA A 11 9.63 -6.80 -10.40
C ALA A 11 10.92 -7.12 -9.63
N GLY A 12 11.08 -8.37 -9.18
CA GLY A 12 12.29 -8.83 -8.50
C GLY A 12 12.38 -8.52 -7.01
N TRP A 13 11.42 -7.80 -6.44
CA TRP A 13 11.35 -7.53 -5.01
C TRP A 13 10.35 -8.49 -4.34
N VAL A 14 10.50 -8.69 -3.03
CA VAL A 14 9.75 -9.73 -2.31
C VAL A 14 9.02 -9.14 -1.11
N ALA A 15 7.89 -9.74 -0.76
CA ALA A 15 7.19 -9.54 0.50
C ALA A 15 7.62 -10.60 1.52
N ALA A 16 7.32 -10.37 2.80
CA ALA A 16 7.76 -11.24 3.89
C ALA A 16 7.26 -12.69 3.75
N ASP A 17 6.03 -12.87 3.24
CA ASP A 17 5.43 -14.19 3.07
C ASP A 17 5.41 -14.68 1.61
N GLY A 18 6.06 -13.97 0.71
CA GLY A 18 6.10 -14.32 -0.72
C GLY A 18 4.81 -14.07 -1.47
N LEU A 19 3.87 -13.32 -0.88
CA LEU A 19 2.58 -12.99 -1.50
C LEU A 19 2.52 -11.50 -1.84
N TYR A 20 1.73 -11.13 -2.85
CA TYR A 20 1.52 -9.74 -3.26
C TYR A 20 2.84 -9.03 -3.61
N GLU A 21 3.62 -9.69 -4.45
CA GLU A 21 4.93 -9.22 -4.88
C GLU A 21 5.12 -9.37 -6.39
N GLY A 22 5.91 -8.47 -6.98
CA GLY A 22 6.35 -8.61 -8.37
C GLY A 22 5.25 -8.54 -9.43
N THR A 23 4.09 -8.01 -9.11
CA THR A 23 2.93 -7.98 -10.02
C THR A 23 3.02 -6.91 -11.10
N GLY A 24 3.98 -6.01 -11.00
CA GLY A 24 4.15 -4.87 -11.89
C GLY A 24 3.42 -3.62 -11.41
N PRO A 25 3.66 -2.49 -12.09
CA PRO A 25 3.07 -1.22 -11.68
C PRO A 25 1.54 -1.25 -11.65
N VAL A 26 0.97 -0.51 -10.73
CA VAL A 26 -0.47 -0.25 -10.69
C VAL A 26 -0.78 0.81 -11.75
N SER A 27 -1.68 0.52 -12.66
CA SER A 27 -2.06 1.45 -13.72
C SER A 27 -2.77 2.67 -13.16
N GLY A 28 -2.53 3.83 -13.76
CA GLY A 28 -3.18 5.08 -13.37
C GLY A 28 -4.71 4.93 -13.38
N GLY A 29 -5.35 5.39 -12.31
CA GLY A 29 -6.80 5.25 -12.12
C GLY A 29 -7.23 3.91 -11.56
N GLN A 30 -6.31 3.03 -11.23
CA GLN A 30 -6.57 1.71 -10.66
C GLN A 30 -6.06 1.64 -9.22
N PHE A 31 -6.30 0.51 -8.57
CA PHE A 31 -5.85 0.28 -7.19
C PHE A 31 -5.30 -1.14 -7.04
N VAL A 32 -4.47 -1.32 -6.03
CA VAL A 32 -4.04 -2.63 -5.56
C VAL A 32 -4.69 -2.91 -4.20
N GLN A 33 -5.22 -4.11 -4.05
CA GLN A 33 -5.77 -4.58 -2.77
C GLN A 33 -4.71 -5.38 -2.03
N VAL A 34 -4.46 -5.01 -0.78
CA VAL A 34 -3.46 -5.65 0.06
C VAL A 34 -4.14 -6.23 1.30
N PRO A 35 -4.23 -7.56 1.41
CA PRO A 35 -4.62 -8.19 2.66
C PRO A 35 -3.57 -7.90 3.74
N VAL A 36 -4.01 -7.56 4.93
CA VAL A 36 -3.14 -7.15 6.04
C VAL A 36 -3.36 -8.01 7.28
N ALA A 37 -4.61 -8.16 7.71
CA ALA A 37 -4.93 -8.93 8.90
C ALA A 37 -4.49 -10.39 8.74
N GLY A 38 -3.80 -10.90 9.76
CA GLY A 38 -3.30 -12.28 9.76
C GLY A 38 -2.00 -12.49 8.99
N ARG A 39 -1.36 -11.42 8.51
CA ARG A 39 -0.09 -11.51 7.78
C ARG A 39 1.00 -10.73 8.49
N GLY A 40 2.25 -11.20 8.37
CA GLY A 40 3.43 -10.49 8.85
C GLY A 40 3.42 -10.15 10.33
N GLY A 41 2.76 -10.96 11.17
CA GLY A 41 2.61 -10.70 12.59
C GLY A 41 1.42 -9.79 12.94
N VAL A 42 0.64 -9.34 11.97
CA VAL A 42 -0.59 -8.59 12.23
C VAL A 42 -1.69 -9.56 12.69
N PRO A 43 -2.32 -9.33 13.86
CA PRO A 43 -3.41 -10.19 14.29
C PRO A 43 -4.56 -10.28 13.28
N ALA A 44 -5.22 -11.43 13.22
CA ALA A 44 -6.34 -11.64 12.30
C ALA A 44 -7.54 -10.73 12.61
N ASP A 45 -7.65 -10.24 13.83
CA ASP A 45 -8.71 -9.34 14.29
C ASP A 45 -8.28 -7.87 14.36
N ALA A 46 -7.12 -7.52 13.80
CA ALA A 46 -6.67 -6.15 13.74
C ALA A 46 -7.66 -5.28 12.97
N THR A 47 -7.88 -4.04 13.45
CA THR A 47 -8.80 -3.09 12.83
C THR A 47 -8.08 -1.93 12.16
N ALA A 48 -6.80 -1.72 12.50
CA ALA A 48 -5.99 -0.65 11.94
C ALA A 48 -4.51 -1.00 12.04
N VAL A 49 -3.70 -0.37 11.21
CA VAL A 49 -2.24 -0.52 11.22
C VAL A 49 -1.56 0.83 11.04
N VAL A 50 -0.32 0.91 11.50
CA VAL A 50 0.61 1.95 11.06
C VAL A 50 1.36 1.39 9.87
N ALA A 51 1.19 2.01 8.71
CA ALA A 51 1.78 1.57 7.46
C ALA A 51 2.69 2.64 6.87
N ASN A 52 3.79 2.21 6.29
CA ASN A 52 4.62 3.05 5.43
C ASN A 52 4.30 2.65 3.99
N VAL A 53 3.70 3.55 3.24
CA VAL A 53 3.33 3.33 1.85
C VAL A 53 4.27 4.12 0.96
N THR A 54 4.94 3.42 0.06
CA THR A 54 5.89 4.01 -0.88
C THR A 54 5.32 3.91 -2.29
N ILE A 55 5.34 5.04 -2.99
CA ILE A 55 5.07 5.09 -4.43
C ILE A 55 6.43 5.16 -5.13
N ALA A 56 6.71 4.20 -6.00
CA ALA A 56 7.99 4.07 -6.67
C ALA A 56 7.85 4.16 -8.18
N ASP A 57 8.78 4.86 -8.81
CA ASP A 57 8.90 5.01 -10.27
C ASP A 57 7.61 5.48 -10.95
N PRO A 58 6.92 6.53 -10.44
CA PRO A 58 5.72 7.02 -11.10
C PRO A 58 6.06 7.58 -12.48
N VAL A 59 5.23 7.25 -13.47
CA VAL A 59 5.45 7.69 -14.86
C VAL A 59 5.02 9.13 -15.08
N ALA A 60 4.26 9.71 -14.16
CA ALA A 60 3.80 11.09 -14.20
C ALA A 60 3.53 11.57 -12.77
N GLY A 61 3.44 12.87 -12.57
CA GLY A 61 3.02 13.45 -11.30
C GLY A 61 1.59 13.05 -10.97
N GLY A 62 1.29 12.86 -9.69
CA GLY A 62 -0.02 12.46 -9.25
C GLY A 62 -0.11 12.26 -7.74
N TYR A 63 -1.09 11.46 -7.34
CA TYR A 63 -1.33 11.15 -5.95
C TYR A 63 -1.78 9.71 -5.77
N ALA A 64 -1.59 9.21 -4.57
CA ALA A 64 -2.12 7.93 -4.13
C ALA A 64 -3.02 8.11 -2.92
N THR A 65 -4.02 7.26 -2.79
CA THR A 65 -4.93 7.23 -1.65
C THR A 65 -4.89 5.84 -1.02
N VAL A 66 -4.68 5.80 0.29
CA VAL A 66 -4.72 4.57 1.09
C VAL A 66 -6.02 4.57 1.89
N TYR A 67 -6.80 3.51 1.75
CA TYR A 67 -8.14 3.46 2.34
C TYR A 67 -8.54 2.01 2.64
N PRO A 68 -9.48 1.77 3.57
CA PRO A 68 -10.08 0.45 3.69
C PRO A 68 -10.80 0.13 2.39
N CYS A 69 -10.58 -1.06 1.84
CA CYS A 69 -11.10 -1.40 0.51
C CYS A 69 -12.61 -1.19 0.44
N GLY A 70 -13.06 -0.53 -0.61
CA GLY A 70 -14.43 -0.08 -0.81
C GLY A 70 -14.43 1.13 -1.75
N THR A 71 -15.25 2.13 -1.45
CA THR A 71 -15.29 3.35 -2.26
C THR A 71 -14.06 4.23 -1.99
N VAL A 72 -13.39 4.67 -3.06
CA VAL A 72 -12.21 5.53 -2.97
C VAL A 72 -12.63 6.91 -2.45
N PRO A 73 -12.04 7.40 -1.33
CA PRO A 73 -12.31 8.75 -0.87
C PRO A 73 -11.60 9.79 -1.74
N PHE A 74 -12.13 11.03 -1.74
CA PHE A 74 -11.54 12.14 -2.48
C PHE A 74 -10.43 12.83 -1.68
N THR A 75 -9.47 12.06 -1.18
CA THR A 75 -8.32 12.59 -0.43
C THR A 75 -7.05 11.93 -0.93
N SER A 76 -5.91 12.63 -0.82
CA SER A 76 -4.61 12.05 -1.13
C SER A 76 -3.90 11.66 0.17
N SER A 77 -3.20 10.53 0.16
CA SER A 77 -2.32 10.09 1.24
C SER A 77 -0.86 10.37 0.91
N VAL A 78 -0.50 10.30 -0.37
CA VAL A 78 0.86 10.53 -0.86
C VAL A 78 0.77 11.31 -2.16
N ASN A 79 1.51 12.41 -2.26
CA ASN A 79 1.65 13.17 -3.50
C ASN A 79 3.05 12.94 -4.07
N TYR A 80 3.17 12.85 -5.37
CA TYR A 80 4.44 12.53 -6.01
C TYR A 80 4.62 13.22 -7.36
N SER A 81 5.88 13.35 -7.77
CA SER A 81 6.27 13.86 -9.08
C SER A 81 6.83 12.73 -9.94
N THR A 82 6.90 12.93 -11.24
CA THR A 82 7.44 11.96 -12.20
C THR A 82 8.80 11.44 -11.75
N GLY A 83 8.93 10.10 -11.68
CA GLY A 83 10.18 9.43 -11.34
C GLY A 83 10.60 9.55 -9.87
N GLU A 84 9.86 10.27 -9.05
CA GLU A 84 10.18 10.49 -7.64
C GLU A 84 9.63 9.37 -6.77
N ASN A 85 10.50 8.71 -6.00
CA ASN A 85 10.07 7.75 -5.00
C ASN A 85 9.70 8.48 -3.73
N VAL A 86 8.45 8.37 -3.30
CA VAL A 86 7.93 9.05 -2.11
C VAL A 86 7.29 8.06 -1.17
N ALA A 87 7.66 8.12 0.10
CA ALA A 87 7.08 7.32 1.16
C ALA A 87 6.36 8.19 2.17
N ASN A 88 5.25 7.68 2.72
CA ASN A 88 4.56 8.34 3.81
C ASN A 88 4.10 7.30 4.83
N GLU A 89 4.36 7.58 6.12
CA GLU A 89 3.84 6.78 7.21
C GLU A 89 2.46 7.30 7.58
N LEU A 90 1.50 6.39 7.71
CA LEU A 90 0.13 6.75 8.00
C LEU A 90 -0.58 5.70 8.85
N PHE A 91 -1.64 6.14 9.52
CA PHE A 91 -2.56 5.27 10.21
C PHE A 91 -3.63 4.83 9.22
N ALA A 92 -3.74 3.53 8.99
CA ALA A 92 -4.68 2.97 8.03
C ALA A 92 -5.71 2.09 8.74
N THR A 93 -6.98 2.45 8.59
CA THR A 93 -8.09 1.61 9.02
C THR A 93 -8.26 0.46 8.03
N LEU A 94 -8.42 -0.76 8.54
CA LEU A 94 -8.66 -1.93 7.70
C LEU A 94 -10.15 -2.04 7.35
N SER A 95 -10.44 -2.64 6.20
CA SER A 95 -11.80 -3.03 5.84
C SER A 95 -12.30 -4.15 6.76
N PRO A 96 -13.62 -4.48 6.75
CA PRO A 96 -14.14 -5.60 7.53
C PRO A 96 -13.45 -6.95 7.23
N THR A 97 -12.85 -7.09 6.05
CA THR A 97 -12.10 -8.30 5.66
C THR A 97 -10.60 -8.18 5.94
N GLY A 98 -10.16 -7.13 6.63
CA GLY A 98 -8.76 -6.96 7.02
C GLY A 98 -7.85 -6.49 5.90
N THR A 99 -8.36 -5.73 4.94
CA THR A 99 -7.61 -5.28 3.77
C THR A 99 -7.46 -3.76 3.72
N ILE A 100 -6.41 -3.29 3.04
CA ILE A 100 -6.30 -1.91 2.58
C ILE A 100 -6.16 -1.90 1.07
N CYS A 101 -6.62 -0.81 0.47
CA CYS A 101 -6.45 -0.54 -0.96
C CYS A 101 -5.58 0.68 -1.13
N VAL A 102 -4.75 0.67 -2.16
CA VAL A 102 -3.92 1.81 -2.56
C VAL A 102 -4.29 2.16 -3.99
N TYR A 103 -4.96 3.29 -4.14
CA TYR A 103 -5.30 3.87 -5.44
C TYR A 103 -4.16 4.79 -5.88
N THR A 104 -3.86 4.82 -7.17
CA THR A 104 -2.92 5.79 -7.72
C THR A 104 -3.49 6.44 -8.97
N SER A 105 -3.34 7.76 -9.06
CA SER A 105 -3.85 8.54 -10.22
C SER A 105 -2.97 8.42 -11.45
N ALA A 106 -1.68 8.11 -11.28
CA ALA A 106 -0.74 7.84 -12.36
C ALA A 106 -0.09 6.47 -12.14
N THR A 107 0.30 5.81 -13.21
CA THR A 107 0.93 4.49 -13.13
C THR A 107 2.20 4.54 -12.30
N ALA A 108 2.30 3.67 -11.29
CA ALA A 108 3.42 3.61 -10.37
C ALA A 108 3.48 2.26 -9.67
N ASN A 109 4.64 1.92 -9.13
CA ASN A 109 4.78 0.79 -8.22
C ASN A 109 4.36 1.20 -6.81
N VAL A 110 3.82 0.24 -6.07
CA VAL A 110 3.34 0.42 -4.71
C VAL A 110 4.04 -0.57 -3.78
N ILE A 111 4.53 -0.05 -2.66
CA ILE A 111 5.17 -0.83 -1.61
C ILE A 111 4.43 -0.55 -0.31
N VAL A 112 4.08 -1.60 0.43
CA VAL A 112 3.40 -1.47 1.73
C VAL A 112 4.20 -2.21 2.79
N ASP A 113 4.69 -1.46 3.78
CA ASP A 113 5.34 -1.99 4.97
C ASP A 113 4.48 -1.65 6.20
N VAL A 114 4.30 -2.59 7.11
CA VAL A 114 3.50 -2.39 8.33
C VAL A 114 4.42 -2.39 9.53
N ALA A 115 4.29 -1.38 10.38
CA ALA A 115 5.12 -1.17 11.57
C ALA A 115 4.37 -1.37 12.89
N GLY A 116 3.06 -1.44 12.89
CA GLY A 116 2.25 -1.64 14.08
C GLY A 116 0.80 -1.94 13.75
N SER A 117 0.07 -2.45 14.73
CA SER A 117 -1.34 -2.82 14.55
C SER A 117 -2.16 -2.51 15.80
N PHE A 118 -3.46 -2.39 15.61
CA PHE A 118 -4.42 -2.07 16.68
C PHE A 118 -5.68 -2.93 16.60
#